data_d0ab0ece89429408369fc910866e7112
#
_entry.id   d0ab0ece89429408369fc910866e7112
#
_cell.length_a   1.000
_cell.length_b   1.000
_cell.length_c   1.000
_cell.angle_alpha   90.00
_cell.angle_beta   90.00
_cell.angle_gamma   90.00
#
_symmetry.space_group_name_H-M   'P 1'
#
loop_
_entity.id
_entity.type
_entity.pdbx_description
1 polymer ?
#
loop_
_entity_poly.entity_id
_entity_poly.type
_entity_poly.pdbx_seq_one_letter_code
_entity_poly.pdbx_strand_id
1 'polypeptide(L)'
;MKKRFSEEQIVRILRQAERAEQTVAEVCKQHGISEQTWYRWKKKFGQMDVADVRRLRELEKENSRLKRIVAERDLEIDAMKEIVKGNF
;
A
#
# COMPACT_ATOMS: atom_id res chain seq x y z
N MET A 1 -5.84 -8.29 -21.25
CA MET A 1 -4.99 -8.01 -20.08
C MET A 1 -5.72 -7.10 -19.10
N LYS A 2 -5.72 -7.47 -17.84
CA LYS A 2 -6.24 -6.58 -16.80
C LYS A 2 -5.24 -5.45 -16.58
N LYS A 3 -5.70 -4.22 -16.73
CA LYS A 3 -4.91 -3.05 -16.35
C LYS A 3 -4.74 -3.06 -14.83
N ARG A 4 -3.50 -2.92 -14.39
CA ARG A 4 -3.22 -2.74 -12.97
C ARG A 4 -2.98 -1.27 -12.71
N PHE A 5 -3.62 -0.76 -11.67
CA PHE A 5 -3.46 0.63 -11.27
C PHE A 5 -2.64 0.69 -9.98
N SER A 6 -1.71 1.64 -9.92
CA SER A 6 -1.03 1.93 -8.66
C SER A 6 -2.00 2.59 -7.70
N GLU A 7 -1.69 2.56 -6.40
CA GLU A 7 -2.52 3.22 -5.39
C GLU A 7 -2.67 4.72 -5.67
N GLU A 8 -1.61 5.36 -6.16
CA GLU A 8 -1.66 6.78 -6.54
C GLU A 8 -2.61 7.02 -7.70
N GLN A 9 -2.60 6.14 -8.71
CA GLN A 9 -3.52 6.22 -9.83
C GLN A 9 -4.96 6.02 -9.37
N ILE A 10 -5.20 5.08 -8.47
CA ILE A 10 -6.52 4.83 -7.90
C ILE A 10 -7.06 6.09 -7.22
N VAL A 11 -6.25 6.73 -6.39
CA VAL A 11 -6.66 7.96 -5.70
C VAL A 11 -6.95 9.08 -6.69
N ARG A 12 -6.15 9.22 -7.75
CA ARG A 12 -6.40 10.21 -8.80
C ARG A 12 -7.71 9.96 -9.52
N ILE A 13 -8.02 8.70 -9.82
CA ILE A 13 -9.28 8.33 -10.46
C ILE A 13 -10.47 8.65 -9.56
N LEU A 14 -10.36 8.37 -8.27
CA LEU A 14 -11.40 8.70 -7.30
C LEU A 14 -11.62 10.20 -7.21
N ARG A 15 -10.56 10.99 -7.19
CA ARG A 15 -10.66 12.46 -7.15
C ARG A 15 -11.22 13.03 -8.44
N GLN A 16 -10.98 12.41 -9.57
CA GLN A 16 -11.53 12.82 -10.85
C GLN A 16 -13.06 12.80 -10.82
N ALA A 17 -13.65 11.77 -10.24
CA ALA A 17 -15.10 11.68 -10.12
C ALA A 17 -15.69 12.76 -9.21
N GLU A 18 -14.93 13.24 -8.24
CA GLU A 18 -15.37 14.30 -7.32
C GLU A 18 -15.23 15.70 -7.91
N ARG A 19 -14.17 15.94 -8.68
CA ARG A 19 -13.83 17.27 -9.19
C ARG A 19 -14.45 17.60 -10.54
N ALA A 20 -14.59 16.60 -11.39
CA ALA A 20 -15.13 16.79 -12.73
C ALA A 20 -16.65 16.65 -12.68
N GLU A 21 -17.32 17.31 -13.61
CA GLU A 21 -18.76 17.14 -13.81
C GLU A 21 -19.04 15.81 -14.51
N GLN A 22 -18.38 14.74 -14.07
CA GLN A 22 -18.53 13.41 -14.61
C GLN A 22 -19.17 12.48 -13.59
N THR A 23 -20.02 11.61 -14.08
CA THR A 23 -20.62 10.57 -13.24
C THR A 23 -19.59 9.48 -12.96
N VAL A 24 -19.84 8.69 -11.93
CA VAL A 24 -19.03 7.51 -11.62
C VAL A 24 -18.96 6.56 -12.83
N ALA A 25 -20.11 6.36 -13.50
CA ALA A 25 -20.17 5.50 -14.70
C ALA A 25 -19.23 5.99 -15.80
N GLU A 26 -19.20 7.30 -16.06
CA GLU A 26 -18.34 7.89 -17.08
C GLU A 26 -16.86 7.71 -16.75
N VAL A 27 -16.48 7.96 -15.50
CA VAL A 27 -15.10 7.79 -15.04
C VAL A 27 -14.66 6.32 -15.14
N CYS A 28 -15.53 5.41 -14.73
CA CYS A 28 -15.26 3.98 -14.84
C CYS A 28 -15.07 3.55 -16.29
N LYS A 29 -15.93 4.02 -17.18
CA LYS A 29 -15.82 3.72 -18.62
C LYS A 29 -14.51 4.26 -19.20
N GLN A 30 -14.14 5.48 -18.81
CA GLN A 30 -12.90 6.11 -19.28
C GLN A 30 -11.66 5.31 -18.88
N HIS A 31 -11.65 4.75 -17.69
CA HIS A 31 -10.51 4.00 -17.16
C HIS A 31 -10.62 2.48 -17.33
N GLY A 32 -11.70 2.01 -17.92
CA GLY A 32 -11.89 0.57 -18.16
C GLY A 32 -12.08 -0.25 -16.90
N ILE A 33 -12.74 0.30 -15.90
CA ILE A 33 -13.04 -0.38 -14.64
C ILE A 33 -14.56 -0.50 -14.46
N SER A 34 -14.98 -1.45 -13.61
CA SER A 34 -16.38 -1.57 -13.24
C SER A 34 -16.72 -0.59 -12.13
N GLU A 35 -18.02 -0.24 -12.01
CA GLU A 35 -18.49 0.58 -10.89
C GLU A 35 -18.24 -0.12 -9.55
N GLN A 36 -18.36 -1.44 -9.53
CA GLN A 36 -18.08 -2.25 -8.35
C GLN A 36 -16.64 -2.07 -7.88
N THR A 37 -15.68 -2.07 -8.80
CA THR A 37 -14.28 -1.80 -8.52
C THR A 37 -14.09 -0.39 -7.97
N TRP A 38 -14.75 0.60 -8.59
CA TRP A 38 -14.68 2.00 -8.15
C TRP A 38 -15.17 2.16 -6.71
N TYR A 39 -16.29 1.54 -6.34
CA TYR A 39 -16.82 1.61 -4.97
C TYR A 39 -15.92 0.88 -3.97
N ARG A 40 -15.29 -0.21 -4.38
CA ARG A 40 -14.30 -0.91 -3.56
C ARG A 40 -13.11 -0.02 -3.25
N TRP A 41 -12.62 0.68 -4.27
CA TRP A 41 -11.53 1.65 -4.12
C TRP A 41 -11.92 2.82 -3.23
N LYS A 42 -13.12 3.33 -3.38
CA LYS A 42 -13.64 4.43 -2.57
C LYS A 42 -13.67 4.05 -1.09
N LYS A 43 -14.07 2.84 -0.79
CA LYS A 43 -14.09 2.34 0.59
C LYS A 43 -12.69 2.31 1.19
N LYS A 44 -11.70 1.88 0.40
CA LYS A 44 -10.31 1.73 0.87
C LYS A 44 -9.52 3.04 0.86
N PHE A 45 -9.68 3.85 -0.18
CA PHE A 45 -8.84 5.02 -0.42
C PHE A 45 -9.59 6.35 -0.45
N GLY A 46 -10.89 6.36 -0.18
CA GLY A 46 -11.72 7.55 -0.39
C GLY A 46 -11.36 8.75 0.45
N GLN A 47 -10.69 8.56 1.58
CA GLN A 47 -10.25 9.62 2.47
C GLN A 47 -8.80 10.05 2.22
N MET A 48 -8.12 9.40 1.29
CA MET A 48 -6.70 9.60 1.05
C MET A 48 -6.46 10.46 -0.19
N ASP A 49 -5.38 11.23 -0.19
CA ASP A 49 -4.86 11.87 -1.38
C ASP A 49 -3.56 11.17 -1.82
N VAL A 50 -2.94 11.65 -2.91
CA VAL A 50 -1.72 11.04 -3.45
C VAL A 50 -0.56 11.11 -2.45
N ALA A 51 -0.46 12.21 -1.71
CA ALA A 51 0.60 12.36 -0.70
C ALA A 51 0.43 11.35 0.43
N ASP A 52 -0.80 11.11 0.87
CA ASP A 52 -1.11 10.11 1.90
C ASP A 52 -0.72 8.71 1.44
N VAL A 53 -1.01 8.37 0.19
CA VAL A 53 -0.66 7.06 -0.37
C VAL A 53 0.86 6.88 -0.43
N ARG A 54 1.59 7.91 -0.84
CA ARG A 54 3.06 7.87 -0.86
C ARG A 54 3.62 7.67 0.52
N ARG A 55 3.11 8.41 1.50
CA ARG A 55 3.53 8.29 2.90
C ARG A 55 3.26 6.89 3.44
N LEU A 56 2.08 6.33 3.15
CA LEU A 56 1.74 4.97 3.56
C LEU A 56 2.72 3.96 3.00
N ARG A 57 3.06 4.07 1.72
CA ARG A 57 4.03 3.16 1.09
C ARG A 57 5.42 3.27 1.70
N GLU A 58 5.85 4.49 2.01
CA GLU A 58 7.14 4.71 2.70
C GLU A 58 7.13 4.09 4.09
N LEU A 59 6.05 4.24 4.83
CA LEU A 59 5.90 3.66 6.15
C LEU A 59 5.87 2.13 6.09
N GLU A 60 5.22 1.55 5.11
CA GLU A 60 5.20 0.10 4.90
C GLU A 60 6.59 -0.45 4.61
N LYS A 61 7.38 0.24 3.78
CA LYS A 61 8.76 -0.12 3.48
C LYS A 61 9.62 -0.04 4.72
N GLU A 62 9.51 1.05 5.48
CA GLU A 62 10.27 1.24 6.71
C GLU A 62 9.91 0.19 7.75
N ASN A 63 8.62 -0.13 7.88
CA ASN A 63 8.15 -1.16 8.79
C ASN A 63 8.74 -2.53 8.43
N SER A 64 8.75 -2.88 7.14
CA SER A 64 9.33 -4.14 6.67
C SER A 64 10.84 -4.18 6.92
N ARG A 65 11.54 -3.08 6.70
CA ARG A 65 12.97 -2.97 6.94
C ARG A 65 13.28 -3.15 8.42
N LEU A 66 12.54 -2.48 9.28
CA LEU A 66 12.72 -2.57 10.74
C LEU A 66 12.44 -3.98 11.26
N LYS A 67 11.41 -4.64 10.77
CA LYS A 67 11.10 -6.03 11.13
C LYS A 67 12.25 -6.97 10.77
N ARG A 68 12.85 -6.77 9.61
CA ARG A 68 13.99 -7.59 9.17
C ARG A 68 15.20 -7.35 10.07
N ILE A 69 15.49 -6.09 10.41
CA ILE A 69 16.61 -5.74 11.30
C ILE A 69 16.41 -6.39 12.67
N VAL A 70 15.22 -6.31 13.23
CA VAL A 70 14.89 -6.90 14.53
C VAL A 70 15.10 -8.42 14.47
N ALA A 71 14.63 -9.08 13.42
CA ALA A 71 14.80 -10.53 13.26
C ALA A 71 16.27 -10.93 13.16
N GLU A 72 17.08 -10.18 12.42
CA GLU A 72 18.52 -10.41 12.29
C GLU A 72 19.22 -10.25 13.65
N ARG A 73 18.86 -9.22 14.42
CA ARG A 73 19.45 -8.99 15.75
C ARG A 73 19.06 -10.09 16.73
N ASP A 74 17.83 -10.58 16.68
CA ASP A 74 17.40 -11.68 17.52
C ASP A 74 18.22 -12.95 17.25
N LEU A 75 18.47 -13.25 15.97
CA LEU A 75 19.30 -14.40 15.58
C LEU A 75 20.73 -14.23 16.06
N GLU A 76 21.31 -13.04 15.96
CA GLU A 76 22.65 -12.76 16.47
C GLU A 76 22.73 -12.95 17.99
N ILE A 77 21.73 -12.44 18.71
CA ILE A 77 21.66 -12.60 20.18
C ILE A 77 21.56 -14.05 20.56
N ASP A 78 20.73 -14.83 19.90
CA ASP A 78 20.58 -16.25 20.17
C ASP A 78 21.88 -17.01 19.91
N ALA A 79 22.59 -16.69 18.83
CA ALA A 79 23.87 -17.28 18.54
C ALA A 79 24.91 -16.94 19.62
N MET A 80 24.93 -15.69 20.09
CA MET A 80 25.82 -15.28 21.18
C MET A 80 25.50 -16.01 22.48
N LYS A 81 24.22 -16.20 22.81
CA LYS A 81 23.79 -16.95 23.99
C LYS A 81 24.28 -18.40 23.94
N GLU A 82 24.22 -19.02 22.78
CA GLU A 82 24.71 -20.36 22.60
C GLU A 82 26.23 -20.48 22.84
N ILE A 83 26.98 -19.49 22.33
CA ILE A 83 28.42 -19.42 22.53
C ILE A 83 28.76 -19.24 24.03
N VAL A 84 28.07 -18.34 24.71
CA VAL A 84 28.27 -18.08 26.15
C VAL A 84 27.98 -19.32 26.97
N LYS A 85 26.97 -20.11 26.59
CA LYS A 85 26.66 -21.39 27.27
C LYS A 85 27.64 -22.48 26.97
N GLY A 86 28.54 -22.29 26.02
CA GLY A 86 29.49 -23.32 25.61
C GLY A 86 28.88 -24.45 24.76
N ASN A 87 27.75 -24.20 24.12
CA ASN A 87 27.08 -25.15 23.23
C ASN A 87 27.59 -24.96 21.80
N PHE A 88 28.72 -25.58 21.51
CA PHE A 88 29.33 -25.49 20.19
C PHE A 88 29.01 -26.69 19.34
#